data_879bd14258d1cc7a7969698ee4486995
#
_entry.id   879bd14258d1cc7a7969698ee4486995
#
_cell.length_a   1.000
_cell.length_b   1.000
_cell.length_c   1.000
_cell.angle_alpha   90.00
_cell.angle_beta   90.00
_cell.angle_gamma   90.00
#
_symmetry.space_group_name_H-M   'P 1'
#
loop_
_entity.id
_entity.type
_entity.pdbx_description
1 polymer ?
#
loop_
_entity_poly.entity_id
_entity_poly.type
_entity_poly.pdbx_seq_one_letter_code
_entity_poly.pdbx_strand_id
1 'polypeptide(L)'
;MTATAPTDQSMLARFRAAFRPTPPPPQPEPAPAPPSVLNLAPDPGFRGDPEAVPVSAVTSAEAVEVPGRPGVTGLRVTGRTGDPGTFVAPAGITLRPGGTYSAGVSLFLAEPLGGPSQRSAPRLIAEWTAADAAAGARSAPARNEHGHHRISLTFTVPAGAREAGLRLHAGTAAGQGAVIWYDLTVTETTEPVGHFDGSTPDDAWYGYEWTGEPNASPSRRTLLASAPATGLPPLTGAEAAFLRSSAGDDALALARIALAEGDLPAAGTALRRVVKAGDPDGEAAYELGLIALAGKRWAAAEQLLRGAAAKRPEDFARGYALAGAYDRLRRRDDSRRASAAALAYDTKLPFDGPAVLDSDVSAFGARRELGIFLAEHLAQIRTQAAQRLERPVHSCFDQPIFVYWAQGFDVAPPVVRACLAALRAHNPGVHALSRADIGSYVDVPEDLAAALEGDHAHFSELLRMLLLEKFGGVWVDATCFVSEPLRPHVDRALAKGSVFAFDYTGPYLSNWFLAARPGSYIMHLWRAASFLWWEKRGELIDPLLHHHIFEMLWHSDDRFRSEWDAGMRLNATPPHALQSVMLRPYEPEMFQTIMEGAFAHKLRLRYETGELSSESYLARIIRGDHSYGA
;
A
#
# COMPACT_ATOMS: atom_id res chain seq x y z
N MET A 1 4.47 -20.22 -2.76
CA MET A 1 4.32 -19.52 -1.47
C MET A 1 2.91 -18.97 -1.43
N THR A 2 2.09 -19.53 -0.60
CA THR A 2 0.71 -19.12 -0.37
C THR A 2 0.74 -17.78 0.36
N ALA A 3 0.38 -16.70 -0.33
CA ALA A 3 0.03 -15.46 0.33
C ALA A 3 -1.17 -15.79 1.24
N THR A 4 -0.98 -15.69 2.54
CA THR A 4 -2.08 -15.70 3.50
C THR A 4 -2.95 -14.49 3.19
N ALA A 5 -4.17 -14.73 2.73
CA ALA A 5 -5.16 -13.69 2.56
C ALA A 5 -5.30 -12.91 3.90
N PRO A 6 -5.45 -11.58 3.84
CA PRO A 6 -5.68 -10.78 5.03
C PRO A 6 -6.90 -11.33 5.79
N THR A 7 -6.82 -11.33 7.11
CA THR A 7 -7.90 -11.81 7.97
C THR A 7 -9.18 -11.02 7.71
N ASP A 8 -10.32 -11.69 7.74
CA ASP A 8 -11.65 -11.15 7.42
C ASP A 8 -11.98 -9.79 8.09
N GLN A 9 -11.44 -9.55 9.28
CA GLN A 9 -11.58 -8.27 9.99
C GLN A 9 -10.84 -7.09 9.30
N SER A 10 -9.73 -7.35 8.62
CA SER A 10 -8.97 -6.28 7.93
C SER A 10 -9.69 -5.79 6.68
N MET A 11 -10.43 -6.66 6.00
CA MET A 11 -11.20 -6.29 4.81
C MET A 11 -12.40 -5.41 5.18
N LEU A 12 -13.14 -5.76 6.24
CA LEU A 12 -14.25 -4.94 6.75
C LEU A 12 -13.78 -3.58 7.29
N ALA A 13 -12.62 -3.53 7.95
CA ALA A 13 -12.03 -2.29 8.44
C ALA A 13 -11.58 -1.37 7.29
N ARG A 14 -11.00 -1.93 6.22
CA ARG A 14 -10.59 -1.16 5.03
C ARG A 14 -11.79 -0.64 4.23
N PHE A 15 -12.86 -1.42 4.10
CA PHE A 15 -14.12 -0.95 3.52
C PHE A 15 -14.71 0.24 4.29
N ARG A 16 -14.58 0.25 5.61
CA ARG A 16 -15.09 1.34 6.47
C ARG A 16 -14.22 2.58 6.44
N ALA A 17 -12.90 2.44 6.35
CA ALA A 17 -11.97 3.57 6.30
C ALA A 17 -12.09 4.39 4.99
N ALA A 18 -12.53 3.78 3.90
CA ALA A 18 -12.74 4.46 2.62
C ALA A 18 -13.98 5.39 2.59
N PHE A 19 -14.84 5.34 3.63
CA PHE A 19 -16.10 6.07 3.61
C PHE A 19 -16.35 6.78 4.96
N ARG A 20 -15.95 8.04 5.09
CA ARG A 20 -16.25 8.87 6.28
C ARG A 20 -17.72 9.35 6.28
N PRO A 21 -18.48 9.13 7.36
CA PRO A 21 -19.85 9.62 7.47
C PRO A 21 -19.94 11.11 7.82
N THR A 22 -21.07 11.72 7.47
CA THR A 22 -21.44 13.08 7.87
C THR A 22 -21.72 13.15 9.39
N PRO A 23 -21.37 14.23 10.10
CA PRO A 23 -21.57 14.34 11.55
C PRO A 23 -23.04 14.33 11.96
N PRO A 24 -23.37 13.80 13.16
CA PRO A 24 -24.74 13.76 13.67
C PRO A 24 -25.26 15.12 14.16
N PRO A 25 -26.59 15.33 14.24
CA PRO A 25 -27.20 16.57 14.70
C PRO A 25 -27.10 16.77 16.23
N PRO A 26 -27.28 18.02 16.75
CA PRO A 26 -27.05 18.39 18.15
C PRO A 26 -28.08 17.81 19.13
N GLN A 27 -27.68 17.59 20.39
CA GLN A 27 -28.25 16.72 21.40
C GLN A 27 -29.18 17.36 22.45
N PRO A 28 -30.05 16.57 23.12
CA PRO A 28 -30.71 16.90 24.38
C PRO A 28 -30.10 16.15 25.60
N GLU A 29 -30.40 16.66 26.77
CA GLU A 29 -29.93 16.55 28.17
C GLU A 29 -29.31 15.25 28.78
N PRO A 30 -28.65 15.34 29.99
CA PRO A 30 -27.41 14.61 30.27
C PRO A 30 -27.62 13.10 30.49
N ALA A 31 -27.11 12.36 29.54
CA ALA A 31 -26.80 10.94 29.66
C ALA A 31 -25.56 10.72 30.56
N PRO A 32 -25.36 9.50 31.11
CA PRO A 32 -24.13 9.18 31.84
C PRO A 32 -22.89 9.55 31.04
N ALA A 33 -21.86 10.03 31.71
CA ALA A 33 -20.62 10.48 31.07
C ALA A 33 -20.09 9.40 30.12
N PRO A 34 -19.76 9.76 28.88
CA PRO A 34 -19.28 8.80 27.90
C PRO A 34 -17.95 8.17 28.36
N PRO A 35 -17.71 6.90 28.05
CA PRO A 35 -16.49 6.20 28.43
C PRO A 35 -15.26 6.83 27.76
N SER A 36 -14.18 6.88 28.50
CA SER A 36 -12.89 7.38 27.99
C SER A 36 -11.80 6.32 28.09
N VAL A 37 -10.83 6.40 27.17
CA VAL A 37 -9.65 5.55 27.10
C VAL A 37 -8.41 6.42 27.23
N LEU A 38 -7.48 6.03 28.11
CA LEU A 38 -6.20 6.71 28.28
C LEU A 38 -5.12 6.04 27.44
N ASN A 39 -4.41 6.83 26.64
CA ASN A 39 -3.11 6.44 26.14
C ASN A 39 -2.07 6.76 27.22
N LEU A 40 -1.50 5.73 27.81
CA LEU A 40 -0.57 5.82 28.93
C LEU A 40 0.84 6.30 28.51
N ALA A 41 1.12 6.38 27.21
CA ALA A 41 2.39 6.93 26.71
C ALA A 41 2.40 8.45 26.87
N PRO A 42 3.29 9.03 27.69
CA PRO A 42 3.34 10.48 27.92
C PRO A 42 3.83 11.25 26.68
N ASP A 43 4.73 10.65 25.90
CA ASP A 43 5.24 11.19 24.64
C ASP A 43 5.04 10.17 23.50
N PRO A 44 3.80 10.03 23.01
CA PRO A 44 3.47 9.01 22.00
C PRO A 44 4.09 9.28 20.63
N GLY A 45 4.47 10.53 20.36
CA GLY A 45 5.14 10.96 19.13
C GLY A 45 6.66 11.08 19.24
N PHE A 46 7.26 10.72 20.38
CA PHE A 46 8.71 10.85 20.63
C PHE A 46 9.25 12.28 20.36
N ARG A 47 8.48 13.31 20.78
CA ARG A 47 8.78 14.73 20.56
C ARG A 47 9.66 15.34 21.65
N GLY A 48 9.84 14.62 22.77
CA GLY A 48 10.70 15.00 23.87
C GLY A 48 12.18 14.85 23.58
N ASP A 49 13.02 15.04 24.62
CA ASP A 49 14.47 14.88 24.50
C ASP A 49 14.85 13.43 24.14
N PRO A 50 15.41 13.17 22.96
CA PRO A 50 15.83 11.82 22.56
C PRO A 50 16.88 11.21 23.50
N GLU A 51 17.70 12.04 24.17
CA GLU A 51 18.73 11.58 25.13
C GLU A 51 18.11 11.09 26.45
N ALA A 52 16.87 11.51 26.75
CA ALA A 52 16.14 11.07 27.94
C ALA A 52 15.49 9.68 27.75
N VAL A 53 15.44 9.14 26.53
CA VAL A 53 14.88 7.82 26.28
C VAL A 53 15.94 6.76 26.55
N PRO A 54 15.72 5.83 27.50
CA PRO A 54 16.67 4.76 27.76
C PRO A 54 16.82 3.86 26.53
N VAL A 55 18.03 3.84 26.00
CA VAL A 55 18.39 3.04 24.83
C VAL A 55 19.56 2.13 25.16
N SER A 56 19.51 0.90 24.69
CA SER A 56 20.58 -0.08 24.86
C SER A 56 21.13 -0.48 23.51
N ALA A 57 22.44 -0.56 23.41
CA ALA A 57 23.17 -0.99 22.21
C ALA A 57 22.86 -0.18 20.93
N VAL A 58 22.47 1.09 21.07
CA VAL A 58 22.29 2.00 19.94
C VAL A 58 23.54 2.81 19.65
N THR A 59 23.71 3.19 18.38
CA THR A 59 24.77 4.09 17.95
C THR A 59 24.29 5.54 18.04
N SER A 60 23.02 5.78 17.73
CA SER A 60 22.35 7.08 17.86
C SER A 60 20.84 6.93 18.04
N ALA A 61 20.24 7.87 18.74
CA ALA A 61 18.82 8.10 18.78
C ALA A 61 18.55 9.59 18.52
N GLU A 62 17.69 9.92 17.59
CA GLU A 62 17.37 11.30 17.22
C GLU A 62 15.91 11.47 16.85
N ALA A 63 15.31 12.61 17.17
CA ALA A 63 13.98 12.97 16.71
C ALA A 63 14.05 13.42 15.25
N VAL A 64 13.22 12.82 14.38
CA VAL A 64 13.19 13.12 12.94
C VAL A 64 11.75 13.21 12.45
N GLU A 65 11.53 13.92 11.36
CA GLU A 65 10.27 13.84 10.65
C GLU A 65 10.11 12.47 9.97
N VAL A 66 8.93 11.88 10.08
CA VAL A 66 8.65 10.54 9.50
C VAL A 66 8.50 10.67 7.99
N PRO A 67 9.30 9.96 7.19
CA PRO A 67 9.23 10.03 5.73
C PRO A 67 7.81 9.78 5.20
N GLY A 68 7.32 10.65 4.31
CA GLY A 68 5.98 10.55 3.74
C GLY A 68 4.82 10.91 4.69
N ARG A 69 5.13 11.46 5.88
CA ARG A 69 4.13 11.94 6.85
C ARG A 69 4.47 13.33 7.38
N PRO A 70 4.16 14.38 6.62
CA PRO A 70 4.46 15.76 7.03
C PRO A 70 3.90 16.10 8.41
N GLY A 71 4.74 16.70 9.28
CA GLY A 71 4.36 17.10 10.63
C GLY A 71 4.33 15.96 11.66
N VAL A 72 4.60 14.71 11.26
CA VAL A 72 4.72 13.59 12.21
C VAL A 72 6.19 13.40 12.59
N THR A 73 6.47 13.51 13.89
CA THR A 73 7.80 13.26 14.46
C THR A 73 7.91 11.79 14.89
N GLY A 74 9.09 11.21 14.72
CA GLY A 74 9.43 9.87 15.19
C GLY A 74 10.85 9.81 15.73
N LEU A 75 11.16 8.76 16.47
CA LEU A 75 12.49 8.48 17.00
C LEU A 75 13.25 7.58 16.04
N ARG A 76 14.26 8.12 15.36
CA ARG A 76 15.21 7.34 14.57
C ARG A 76 16.21 6.67 15.49
N VAL A 77 16.30 5.35 15.40
CA VAL A 77 17.24 4.54 16.18
C VAL A 77 18.15 3.77 15.22
N THR A 78 19.45 3.93 15.43
CA THR A 78 20.49 3.22 14.65
C THR A 78 21.24 2.27 15.59
N GLY A 79 21.21 0.97 15.29
CA GLY A 79 21.90 -0.05 16.08
C GLY A 79 23.33 -0.27 15.65
N ARG A 80 24.13 -0.94 16.51
CA ARG A 80 25.47 -1.44 16.14
C ARG A 80 25.34 -2.72 15.32
N THR A 81 26.13 -2.83 14.27
CA THR A 81 26.21 -4.03 13.45
C THR A 81 26.55 -5.25 14.33
N GLY A 82 25.70 -6.28 14.27
CA GLY A 82 25.92 -7.55 14.98
C GLY A 82 25.43 -7.63 16.44
N ASP A 83 24.80 -6.57 16.97
CA ASP A 83 24.23 -6.60 18.33
C ASP A 83 22.74 -6.97 18.30
N PRO A 84 22.32 -8.12 18.89
CA PRO A 84 20.91 -8.53 18.91
C PRO A 84 20.05 -7.77 19.94
N GLY A 85 20.60 -6.81 20.66
CA GLY A 85 19.98 -6.19 21.83
C GLY A 85 19.51 -4.74 21.66
N THR A 86 19.50 -4.17 20.45
CA THR A 86 19.08 -2.78 20.25
C THR A 86 17.61 -2.59 20.59
N PHE A 87 17.32 -1.85 21.65
CA PHE A 87 15.96 -1.52 22.05
C PHE A 87 15.82 -0.12 22.62
N VAL A 88 14.61 0.41 22.57
CA VAL A 88 14.17 1.65 23.19
C VAL A 88 13.16 1.30 24.28
N ALA A 89 13.34 1.84 25.48
CA ALA A 89 12.38 1.72 26.57
C ALA A 89 11.64 3.07 26.74
N PRO A 90 10.39 3.20 26.25
CA PRO A 90 9.63 4.43 26.45
C PRO A 90 9.46 4.74 27.94
N ALA A 91 9.83 5.96 28.33
CA ALA A 91 9.77 6.39 29.72
C ALA A 91 8.34 6.76 30.15
N GLY A 92 8.07 6.76 31.45
CA GLY A 92 6.82 7.27 32.03
C GLY A 92 5.60 6.38 31.88
N ILE A 93 5.72 5.20 31.26
CA ILE A 93 4.62 4.25 31.14
C ILE A 93 4.57 3.38 32.39
N THR A 94 3.45 3.44 33.13
CA THR A 94 3.24 2.64 34.33
C THR A 94 2.27 1.49 34.03
N LEU A 95 2.76 0.27 34.11
CA LEU A 95 1.98 -0.97 33.96
C LEU A 95 1.72 -1.60 35.33
N ARG A 96 0.45 -1.75 35.71
CA ARG A 96 0.07 -2.30 37.03
C ARG A 96 0.01 -3.83 36.99
N PRO A 97 0.45 -4.52 38.03
CA PRO A 97 0.21 -5.94 38.18
C PRO A 97 -1.29 -6.28 38.15
N GLY A 98 -1.65 -7.33 37.43
CA GLY A 98 -3.03 -7.73 37.18
C GLY A 98 -3.74 -6.99 36.05
N GLY A 99 -3.15 -5.89 35.54
CA GLY A 99 -3.73 -5.12 34.43
C GLY A 99 -3.57 -5.83 33.08
N THR A 100 -4.58 -5.67 32.21
CA THR A 100 -4.52 -6.10 30.80
C THR A 100 -4.37 -4.88 29.92
N TYR A 101 -3.38 -4.91 29.03
CA TYR A 101 -3.01 -3.79 28.21
C TYR A 101 -2.98 -4.16 26.73
N SER A 102 -3.33 -3.20 25.88
CA SER A 102 -3.06 -3.23 24.47
C SER A 102 -2.06 -2.14 24.12
N ALA A 103 -0.96 -2.51 23.49
CA ALA A 103 0.07 -1.59 23.03
C ALA A 103 0.22 -1.70 21.53
N GLY A 104 0.41 -0.56 20.86
CA GLY A 104 0.66 -0.48 19.43
C GLY A 104 1.67 0.60 19.11
N VAL A 105 2.53 0.39 18.12
CA VAL A 105 3.49 1.38 17.66
C VAL A 105 3.65 1.27 16.15
N SER A 106 3.78 2.41 15.51
CA SER A 106 4.13 2.50 14.09
C SER A 106 5.65 2.59 13.94
N LEU A 107 6.15 2.09 12.83
CA LEU A 107 7.56 2.22 12.47
C LEU A 107 7.73 2.40 10.97
N PHE A 108 8.80 3.08 10.58
CA PHE A 108 9.23 3.21 9.19
C PHE A 108 10.60 2.57 9.01
N LEU A 109 10.73 1.78 7.94
CA LEU A 109 11.97 1.18 7.50
C LEU A 109 12.37 1.80 6.16
N ALA A 110 13.48 2.54 6.12
CA ALA A 110 14.02 3.08 4.88
C ALA A 110 14.56 1.98 3.96
N GLU A 111 15.11 0.92 4.57
CA GLU A 111 15.62 -0.27 3.88
C GLU A 111 15.28 -1.52 4.72
N PRO A 112 15.12 -2.70 4.08
CA PRO A 112 15.02 -3.94 4.82
C PRO A 112 16.23 -4.13 5.72
N LEU A 113 16.00 -4.46 6.97
CA LEU A 113 17.07 -4.77 7.92
C LEU A 113 17.75 -6.07 7.48
N GLY A 114 19.07 -6.06 7.38
CA GLY A 114 19.83 -7.23 6.93
C GLY A 114 19.73 -8.41 7.89
N GLY A 115 19.47 -9.59 7.34
CA GLY A 115 19.46 -10.88 8.06
C GLY A 115 18.31 -11.81 7.64
N PRO A 116 18.58 -13.12 7.49
CA PRO A 116 17.62 -14.05 6.90
C PRO A 116 16.52 -14.55 7.87
N SER A 117 16.49 -14.13 9.12
CA SER A 117 15.53 -14.68 10.08
C SER A 117 14.50 -13.66 10.55
N GLN A 118 13.23 -14.09 10.69
CA GLN A 118 12.17 -13.32 11.36
C GLN A 118 12.54 -12.92 12.81
N ARG A 119 13.60 -13.47 13.38
CA ARG A 119 14.14 -13.09 14.70
C ARG A 119 14.81 -11.72 14.68
N SER A 120 15.22 -11.25 13.51
CA SER A 120 15.90 -9.96 13.32
C SER A 120 14.95 -8.77 13.09
N ALA A 121 13.65 -9.01 12.92
CA ALA A 121 12.69 -7.97 12.60
C ALA A 121 12.25 -7.17 13.84
N PRO A 122 11.87 -5.86 13.68
CA PRO A 122 11.39 -5.04 14.76
C PRO A 122 10.19 -5.63 15.49
N ARG A 123 10.13 -5.46 16.82
CA ARG A 123 9.08 -6.01 17.69
C ARG A 123 8.76 -5.08 18.83
N LEU A 124 7.52 -5.18 19.30
CA LEU A 124 7.08 -4.64 20.58
C LEU A 124 7.16 -5.76 21.64
N ILE A 125 7.79 -5.48 22.77
CA ILE A 125 8.00 -6.45 23.85
C ILE A 125 7.48 -5.84 25.15
N ALA A 126 6.62 -6.57 25.85
CA ALA A 126 6.25 -6.28 27.23
C ALA A 126 7.06 -7.20 28.14
N GLU A 127 7.71 -6.66 29.15
CA GLU A 127 8.56 -7.40 30.08
C GLU A 127 8.14 -7.12 31.52
N TRP A 128 8.32 -8.12 32.38
CA TRP A 128 8.14 -8.00 33.83
C TRP A 128 9.00 -9.03 34.56
N THR A 129 9.23 -8.80 35.85
CA THR A 129 9.88 -9.78 36.71
C THR A 129 8.80 -10.57 37.46
N ALA A 130 8.73 -11.89 37.26
CA ALA A 130 7.82 -12.79 37.96
C ALA A 130 8.63 -13.91 38.65
N ALA A 131 8.38 -14.12 39.95
CA ALA A 131 9.09 -15.11 40.76
C ALA A 131 10.62 -15.09 40.56
N ASP A 132 11.22 -13.91 40.58
CA ASP A 132 12.64 -13.60 40.38
C ASP A 132 13.23 -14.01 39.01
N ALA A 133 12.37 -14.28 38.03
CA ALA A 133 12.75 -14.52 36.65
C ALA A 133 12.13 -13.49 35.68
N ALA A 134 12.89 -13.12 34.68
CA ALA A 134 12.38 -12.25 33.59
C ALA A 134 11.35 -13.01 32.76
N ALA A 135 10.18 -12.42 32.59
CA ALA A 135 9.08 -12.96 31.77
C ALA A 135 8.52 -11.85 30.89
N GLY A 136 7.70 -12.19 29.91
CA GLY A 136 7.14 -11.18 29.04
C GLY A 136 6.31 -11.72 27.89
N ALA A 137 5.72 -10.80 27.12
CA ALA A 137 4.99 -11.06 25.90
C ALA A 137 5.63 -10.31 24.72
N ARG A 138 5.45 -10.82 23.49
CA ARG A 138 6.07 -10.25 22.29
C ARG A 138 5.05 -10.16 21.17
N SER A 139 5.07 -9.07 20.43
CA SER A 139 4.28 -8.93 19.20
C SER A 139 4.77 -9.90 18.11
N ALA A 140 3.95 -10.10 17.09
CA ALA A 140 4.45 -10.54 15.80
C ALA A 140 5.56 -9.58 15.31
N PRO A 141 6.56 -10.07 14.54
CA PRO A 141 7.55 -9.19 13.95
C PRO A 141 6.91 -8.27 12.93
N ALA A 142 7.44 -7.06 12.79
CA ALA A 142 7.14 -6.22 11.63
C ALA A 142 7.59 -6.95 10.35
N ARG A 143 6.96 -6.66 9.23
CA ARG A 143 7.48 -7.10 7.93
C ARG A 143 8.82 -6.42 7.69
N ASN A 144 9.81 -7.17 7.24
CA ASN A 144 11.14 -6.64 6.93
C ASN A 144 11.17 -6.11 5.49
N GLU A 145 10.37 -5.08 5.23
CA GLU A 145 10.17 -4.45 3.93
C GLU A 145 10.26 -2.93 4.11
N HIS A 146 10.68 -2.20 3.06
CA HIS A 146 10.63 -0.75 3.03
C HIS A 146 9.21 -0.25 3.28
N GLY A 147 9.07 0.83 4.05
CA GLY A 147 7.82 1.52 4.25
C GLY A 147 7.31 1.53 5.68
N HIS A 148 6.05 1.92 5.81
CA HIS A 148 5.38 2.07 7.10
C HIS A 148 4.76 0.74 7.55
N HIS A 149 4.98 0.42 8.81
CA HIS A 149 4.42 -0.78 9.46
C HIS A 149 3.80 -0.39 10.80
N ARG A 150 2.76 -1.10 11.21
CA ARG A 150 2.22 -1.01 12.55
C ARG A 150 2.25 -2.40 13.18
N ILE A 151 2.75 -2.47 14.40
CA ILE A 151 2.77 -3.68 15.22
C ILE A 151 1.99 -3.44 16.51
N SER A 152 1.32 -4.47 16.99
CA SER A 152 0.55 -4.40 18.23
C SER A 152 0.73 -5.65 19.08
N LEU A 153 0.46 -5.52 20.38
CA LEU A 153 0.57 -6.55 21.37
C LEU A 153 -0.49 -6.35 22.45
N THR A 154 -1.31 -7.37 22.69
CA THR A 154 -2.19 -7.41 23.88
C THR A 154 -1.60 -8.39 24.87
N PHE A 155 -1.51 -7.99 26.15
CA PHE A 155 -0.89 -8.77 27.21
C PHE A 155 -1.48 -8.45 28.56
N THR A 156 -1.38 -9.41 29.49
CA THR A 156 -1.74 -9.22 30.88
C THR A 156 -0.51 -9.30 31.76
N VAL A 157 -0.28 -8.29 32.59
CA VAL A 157 0.78 -8.31 33.59
C VAL A 157 0.34 -9.19 34.76
N PRO A 158 1.05 -10.26 35.13
CA PRO A 158 0.63 -11.11 36.26
C PRO A 158 0.50 -10.33 37.58
N ALA A 159 -0.45 -10.70 38.42
CA ALA A 159 -0.73 -10.01 39.69
C ALA A 159 0.47 -9.91 40.64
N GLY A 160 1.42 -10.87 40.56
CA GLY A 160 2.66 -10.87 41.34
C GLY A 160 3.87 -10.29 40.63
N ALA A 161 3.70 -9.70 39.45
CA ALA A 161 4.81 -9.15 38.67
C ALA A 161 5.38 -7.87 39.30
N ARG A 162 6.68 -7.66 39.08
CA ARG A 162 7.41 -6.43 39.43
C ARG A 162 8.06 -5.88 38.17
N GLU A 163 8.42 -4.58 38.18
CA GLU A 163 9.20 -3.95 37.10
C GLU A 163 8.63 -4.16 35.68
N ALA A 164 7.30 -4.04 35.56
CA ALA A 164 6.66 -4.19 34.26
C ALA A 164 6.91 -2.96 33.37
N GLY A 165 7.33 -3.19 32.13
CA GLY A 165 7.63 -2.14 31.16
C GLY A 165 7.49 -2.60 29.71
N LEU A 166 7.66 -1.66 28.79
CA LEU A 166 7.66 -1.90 27.35
C LEU A 166 9.03 -1.64 26.74
N ARG A 167 9.35 -2.40 25.71
CA ARG A 167 10.53 -2.21 24.88
C ARG A 167 10.18 -2.26 23.39
N LEU A 168 10.74 -1.33 22.64
CA LEU A 168 10.71 -1.32 21.19
C LEU A 168 12.02 -1.90 20.68
N HIS A 169 11.99 -3.14 20.27
CA HIS A 169 13.17 -3.85 19.78
C HIS A 169 13.36 -3.56 18.28
N ALA A 170 14.47 -2.89 17.95
CA ALA A 170 14.75 -2.45 16.58
C ALA A 170 15.16 -3.57 15.60
N GLY A 171 15.33 -4.79 16.11
CA GLY A 171 15.83 -5.91 15.31
C GLY A 171 17.36 -5.96 15.25
N THR A 172 17.90 -7.02 14.67
CA THR A 172 19.34 -7.16 14.44
C THR A 172 19.66 -6.66 13.05
N ALA A 173 20.15 -5.42 12.95
CA ALA A 173 20.65 -4.88 11.68
C ALA A 173 22.00 -5.55 11.35
N ALA A 174 22.02 -6.39 10.32
CA ALA A 174 23.26 -6.65 9.60
C ALA A 174 23.43 -5.52 8.58
N GLY A 175 24.00 -4.38 8.98
CA GLY A 175 24.16 -3.22 8.13
C GLY A 175 23.61 -1.93 8.78
N GLN A 176 23.77 -0.81 8.13
CA GLN A 176 23.45 0.53 8.64
C GLN A 176 21.94 0.86 8.63
N GLY A 177 21.05 -0.11 8.89
CA GLY A 177 19.62 0.11 8.90
C GLY A 177 19.16 0.91 10.12
N ALA A 178 18.39 1.97 9.90
CA ALA A 178 17.71 2.73 10.94
C ALA A 178 16.22 2.38 10.98
N VAL A 179 15.65 2.32 12.19
CA VAL A 179 14.21 2.20 12.42
C VAL A 179 13.72 3.53 12.95
N ILE A 180 12.65 4.08 12.38
CA ILE A 180 11.99 5.28 12.91
C ILE A 180 10.71 4.82 13.61
N TRP A 181 10.63 4.98 14.92
CA TRP A 181 9.46 4.67 15.73
C TRP A 181 8.57 5.90 15.89
N TYR A 182 7.25 5.74 15.75
CA TYR A 182 6.28 6.83 15.93
C TYR A 182 4.90 6.26 16.31
N ASP A 183 3.97 7.11 16.72
CA ASP A 183 2.58 6.78 17.06
C ASP A 183 2.46 5.65 18.11
N LEU A 184 3.19 5.75 19.22
CA LEU A 184 3.08 4.82 20.33
C LEU A 184 1.72 5.00 21.03
N THR A 185 1.01 3.91 21.26
CA THR A 185 -0.25 3.86 21.99
C THR A 185 -0.19 2.74 23.02
N VAL A 186 -0.50 3.02 24.25
CA VAL A 186 -0.57 2.04 25.34
C VAL A 186 -1.84 2.30 26.14
N THR A 187 -2.78 1.36 26.09
CA THR A 187 -4.09 1.50 26.73
C THR A 187 -4.37 0.31 27.65
N GLU A 188 -5.08 0.56 28.75
CA GLU A 188 -5.57 -0.52 29.62
C GLU A 188 -6.89 -1.09 29.04
N THR A 189 -6.76 -1.79 27.92
CA THR A 189 -7.87 -2.40 27.17
C THR A 189 -7.49 -3.78 26.69
N THR A 190 -8.48 -4.61 26.40
CA THR A 190 -8.28 -5.97 25.84
C THR A 190 -8.15 -5.95 24.31
N GLU A 191 -8.61 -4.89 23.65
CA GLU A 191 -8.56 -4.70 22.20
C GLU A 191 -7.54 -3.61 21.83
N PRO A 192 -6.84 -3.77 20.69
CA PRO A 192 -5.97 -2.74 20.17
C PRO A 192 -6.75 -1.48 19.80
N VAL A 193 -6.32 -0.35 20.31
CA VAL A 193 -6.85 0.97 19.97
C VAL A 193 -5.94 1.64 18.95
N GLY A 194 -6.53 2.35 17.97
CA GLY A 194 -5.78 3.19 17.03
C GLY A 194 -4.94 4.24 17.76
N HIS A 195 -3.92 4.77 17.09
CA HIS A 195 -3.11 5.84 17.67
C HIS A 195 -3.95 7.09 17.92
N PHE A 196 -3.75 7.71 19.06
CA PHE A 196 -4.21 9.05 19.40
C PHE A 196 -3.27 9.69 20.43
N ASP A 197 -3.22 11.00 20.43
CA ASP A 197 -2.64 11.82 21.48
C ASP A 197 -3.54 13.04 21.72
N GLY A 198 -3.18 13.88 22.67
CA GLY A 198 -3.99 15.05 23.01
C GLY A 198 -3.94 16.17 21.98
N SER A 199 -3.11 16.06 20.94
CA SER A 199 -3.10 16.96 19.78
C SER A 199 -3.86 16.37 18.57
N THR A 200 -4.37 15.15 18.68
CA THR A 200 -5.22 14.55 17.63
C THR A 200 -6.49 15.41 17.49
N PRO A 201 -6.83 15.89 16.28
CA PRO A 201 -8.06 16.64 16.10
C PRO A 201 -9.29 15.79 16.44
N ASP A 202 -10.28 16.40 17.10
CA ASP A 202 -11.57 15.76 17.33
C ASP A 202 -12.17 15.30 16.00
N ASP A 203 -12.77 14.12 16.02
CA ASP A 203 -13.49 13.56 14.87
C ASP A 203 -15.00 13.37 15.17
N ALA A 204 -15.72 12.72 14.27
CA ALA A 204 -17.16 12.49 14.45
C ALA A 204 -17.51 11.58 15.66
N TRP A 205 -16.52 10.86 16.17
CA TRP A 205 -16.70 9.82 17.18
C TRP A 205 -16.02 10.10 18.48
N TYR A 206 -14.86 10.80 18.46
CA TYR A 206 -14.00 10.98 19.60
C TYR A 206 -13.50 12.41 19.76
N GLY A 207 -13.45 12.88 20.99
CA GLY A 207 -12.67 14.02 21.41
C GLY A 207 -11.35 13.58 22.04
N TYR A 208 -10.30 14.36 21.86
CA TYR A 208 -8.94 14.04 22.32
C TYR A 208 -8.36 15.18 23.13
N GLU A 209 -7.72 14.86 24.25
CA GLU A 209 -7.09 15.84 25.13
C GLU A 209 -5.86 15.29 25.84
N TRP A 210 -4.93 16.16 26.18
CA TRP A 210 -3.86 15.85 27.13
C TRP A 210 -4.41 15.90 28.55
N THR A 211 -3.99 14.97 29.41
CA THR A 211 -4.41 14.98 30.84
C THR A 211 -3.58 15.92 31.69
N GLY A 212 -2.53 16.53 31.13
CA GLY A 212 -1.62 17.49 31.74
C GLY A 212 -0.82 18.20 30.64
N GLU A 213 0.46 18.43 30.85
CA GLU A 213 1.32 19.10 29.87
C GLU A 213 1.43 18.31 28.56
N PRO A 214 1.31 18.97 27.40
CA PRO A 214 1.44 18.33 26.09
C PRO A 214 2.79 17.63 25.93
N ASN A 215 2.77 16.41 25.37
CA ASN A 215 3.92 15.53 25.16
C ASN A 215 4.72 15.15 26.43
N ALA A 216 4.14 15.38 27.60
CA ALA A 216 4.74 15.04 28.90
C ALA A 216 3.71 14.41 29.86
N SER A 217 2.50 14.15 29.40
CA SER A 217 1.42 13.51 30.15
C SER A 217 0.65 12.51 29.29
N PRO A 218 -0.05 11.53 29.90
CA PRO A 218 -1.00 10.70 29.19
C PRO A 218 -2.05 11.53 28.44
N SER A 219 -2.59 10.99 27.36
CA SER A 219 -3.70 11.59 26.62
C SER A 219 -4.98 10.80 26.79
N ARG A 220 -6.13 11.46 26.62
CA ARG A 220 -7.45 10.87 26.76
C ARG A 220 -8.21 10.94 25.45
N ARG A 221 -8.83 9.83 25.07
CA ARG A 221 -9.86 9.74 24.03
C ARG A 221 -11.21 9.56 24.71
N THR A 222 -12.18 10.41 24.41
CA THR A 222 -13.54 10.34 24.95
C THR A 222 -14.53 10.11 23.81
N LEU A 223 -15.42 9.12 23.95
CA LEU A 223 -16.48 8.86 22.98
C LEU A 223 -17.49 10.01 22.98
N LEU A 224 -17.67 10.67 21.84
CA LEU A 224 -18.62 11.78 21.65
C LEU A 224 -20.00 11.29 21.18
N ALA A 225 -20.07 10.12 20.53
CA ALA A 225 -21.30 9.58 20.02
C ALA A 225 -22.24 9.11 21.13
N SER A 226 -23.49 9.55 21.08
CA SER A 226 -24.55 9.10 22.00
C SER A 226 -25.43 7.99 21.41
N ALA A 227 -25.34 7.75 20.11
CA ALA A 227 -26.11 6.73 19.40
C ALA A 227 -25.28 6.06 18.29
N PRO A 228 -25.49 4.77 18.04
CA PRO A 228 -24.76 4.06 16.99
C PRO A 228 -25.16 4.55 15.60
N ALA A 229 -24.19 5.02 14.84
CA ALA A 229 -24.35 5.43 13.46
C ALA A 229 -23.53 4.51 12.51
N THR A 230 -23.71 4.68 11.21
CA THR A 230 -22.93 3.95 10.20
C THR A 230 -21.44 4.26 10.31
N GLY A 231 -20.60 3.24 10.22
CA GLY A 231 -19.13 3.43 10.20
C GLY A 231 -18.50 3.62 11.58
N LEU A 232 -19.10 3.10 12.65
CA LEU A 232 -18.48 3.06 13.98
C LEU A 232 -17.04 2.52 13.88
N PRO A 233 -16.09 3.18 14.52
CA PRO A 233 -14.73 2.65 14.66
C PRO A 233 -14.73 1.42 15.57
N PRO A 234 -13.64 0.66 15.64
CA PRO A 234 -13.50 -0.40 16.64
C PRO A 234 -13.72 0.14 18.05
N LEU A 235 -14.66 -0.47 18.78
CA LEU A 235 -15.06 -0.05 20.13
C LEU A 235 -14.36 -0.90 21.19
N THR A 236 -14.05 -0.27 22.33
CA THR A 236 -13.74 -1.03 23.55
C THR A 236 -15.04 -1.58 24.17
N GLY A 237 -14.91 -2.58 25.04
CA GLY A 237 -16.07 -3.17 25.72
C GLY A 237 -16.91 -2.14 26.49
N ALA A 238 -16.29 -1.13 27.09
CA ALA A 238 -16.97 -0.05 27.82
C ALA A 238 -17.75 0.88 26.86
N GLU A 239 -17.17 1.24 25.73
CA GLU A 239 -17.80 2.06 24.70
C GLU A 239 -19.00 1.32 24.07
N ALA A 240 -18.83 0.04 23.78
CA ALA A 240 -19.90 -0.81 23.26
C ALA A 240 -21.07 -0.96 24.27
N ALA A 241 -20.78 -1.18 25.54
CA ALA A 241 -21.79 -1.27 26.59
C ALA A 241 -22.57 0.05 26.74
N PHE A 242 -21.88 1.19 26.70
CA PHE A 242 -22.52 2.51 26.72
C PHE A 242 -23.49 2.69 25.53
N LEU A 243 -23.02 2.42 24.31
CA LEU A 243 -23.86 2.54 23.12
C LEU A 243 -25.04 1.56 23.10
N ARG A 244 -24.89 0.34 23.63
CA ARG A 244 -26.00 -0.62 23.77
C ARG A 244 -27.09 -0.10 24.71
N SER A 245 -26.71 0.59 25.79
CA SER A 245 -27.71 1.17 26.71
C SER A 245 -28.56 2.24 26.04
N SER A 246 -28.03 2.96 25.06
CA SER A 246 -28.77 3.96 24.29
C SER A 246 -29.50 3.38 23.09
N ALA A 247 -29.05 2.27 22.52
CA ALA A 247 -29.65 1.62 21.36
C ALA A 247 -30.98 0.93 21.66
N GLY A 248 -31.20 0.47 22.90
CA GLY A 248 -32.41 -0.29 23.27
C GLY A 248 -32.61 -1.51 22.37
N ASP A 249 -33.82 -1.61 21.78
CA ASP A 249 -34.19 -2.72 20.88
C ASP A 249 -33.96 -2.44 19.39
N ASP A 250 -33.28 -1.34 19.04
CA ASP A 250 -32.97 -1.01 17.65
C ASP A 250 -32.00 -2.05 17.06
N ALA A 251 -32.53 -2.95 16.24
CA ALA A 251 -31.77 -4.06 15.68
C ALA A 251 -30.64 -3.59 14.75
N LEU A 252 -30.76 -2.45 14.04
CA LEU A 252 -29.72 -1.91 13.19
C LEU A 252 -28.59 -1.29 14.03
N ALA A 253 -28.96 -0.55 15.07
CA ALA A 253 -28.00 0.00 16.03
C ALA A 253 -27.19 -1.11 16.73
N LEU A 254 -27.87 -2.15 17.21
CA LEU A 254 -27.22 -3.31 17.84
C LEU A 254 -26.30 -4.05 16.87
N ALA A 255 -26.70 -4.17 15.61
CA ALA A 255 -25.84 -4.75 14.58
C ALA A 255 -24.55 -3.94 14.34
N ARG A 256 -24.65 -2.62 14.27
CA ARG A 256 -23.50 -1.71 14.11
C ARG A 256 -22.53 -1.82 15.27
N ILE A 257 -23.04 -1.88 16.50
CA ILE A 257 -22.20 -2.10 17.69
C ILE A 257 -21.48 -3.46 17.60
N ALA A 258 -22.20 -4.52 17.30
CA ALA A 258 -21.63 -5.86 17.17
C ALA A 258 -20.56 -5.93 16.05
N LEU A 259 -20.79 -5.23 14.93
CA LEU A 259 -19.79 -5.10 13.88
C LEU A 259 -18.53 -4.36 14.35
N ALA A 260 -18.69 -3.30 15.13
CA ALA A 260 -17.58 -2.52 15.68
C ALA A 260 -16.76 -3.31 16.72
N GLU A 261 -17.40 -4.24 17.42
CA GLU A 261 -16.73 -5.20 18.31
C GLU A 261 -16.12 -6.40 17.57
N GLY A 262 -16.43 -6.59 16.30
CA GLY A 262 -16.02 -7.76 15.53
C GLY A 262 -16.87 -9.01 15.77
N ASP A 263 -18.00 -8.90 16.48
CA ASP A 263 -18.96 -10.01 16.69
C ASP A 263 -19.86 -10.19 15.47
N LEU A 264 -19.31 -10.79 14.41
CA LEU A 264 -20.02 -11.05 13.16
C LEU A 264 -21.27 -11.94 13.31
N PRO A 265 -21.30 -12.97 14.19
CA PRO A 265 -22.52 -13.76 14.46
C PRO A 265 -23.67 -12.93 15.03
N ALA A 266 -23.43 -12.10 16.06
CA ALA A 266 -24.43 -11.23 16.65
C ALA A 266 -24.93 -10.18 15.64
N ALA A 267 -23.99 -9.52 14.94
CA ALA A 267 -24.30 -8.57 13.88
C ALA A 267 -25.20 -9.19 12.80
N GLY A 268 -24.80 -10.35 12.27
CA GLY A 268 -25.59 -11.06 11.26
C GLY A 268 -26.99 -11.48 11.73
N THR A 269 -27.17 -11.76 13.03
CA THR A 269 -28.46 -12.07 13.59
C THR A 269 -29.37 -10.84 13.67
N ALA A 270 -28.82 -9.72 14.11
CA ALA A 270 -29.55 -8.45 14.17
C ALA A 270 -29.93 -7.93 12.77
N LEU A 271 -28.98 -7.95 11.83
CA LEU A 271 -29.19 -7.52 10.43
C LEU A 271 -30.26 -8.34 9.72
N ARG A 272 -30.31 -9.67 9.94
CA ARG A 272 -31.38 -10.52 9.38
C ARG A 272 -32.78 -10.12 9.86
N ARG A 273 -32.91 -9.62 11.09
CA ARG A 273 -34.20 -9.10 11.60
C ARG A 273 -34.59 -7.84 10.83
N VAL A 274 -33.65 -6.92 10.58
CA VAL A 274 -33.90 -5.68 9.81
C VAL A 274 -34.31 -6.02 8.37
N VAL A 275 -33.54 -6.90 7.70
CA VAL A 275 -33.86 -7.34 6.32
C VAL A 275 -35.25 -7.97 6.24
N LYS A 276 -35.62 -8.80 7.22
CA LYS A 276 -36.95 -9.41 7.29
C LYS A 276 -38.08 -8.40 7.54
N ALA A 277 -37.78 -7.30 8.24
CA ALA A 277 -38.73 -6.21 8.51
C ALA A 277 -38.90 -5.25 7.31
N GLY A 278 -38.11 -5.40 6.24
CA GLY A 278 -38.27 -4.64 5.00
C GLY A 278 -37.03 -3.86 4.55
N ASP A 279 -36.13 -3.46 5.46
CA ASP A 279 -34.86 -2.78 5.17
C ASP A 279 -35.00 -1.75 4.02
N PRO A 280 -35.73 -0.62 4.22
CA PRO A 280 -36.15 0.25 3.11
C PRO A 280 -34.99 0.80 2.31
N ASP A 281 -33.92 1.16 2.99
CA ASP A 281 -32.71 1.76 2.36
C ASP A 281 -31.68 0.72 1.91
N GLY A 282 -31.88 -0.57 2.21
CA GLY A 282 -30.95 -1.64 1.86
C GLY A 282 -29.65 -1.66 2.66
N GLU A 283 -29.59 -0.94 3.78
CA GLU A 283 -28.37 -0.85 4.59
C GLU A 283 -28.05 -2.15 5.31
N ALA A 284 -29.06 -2.76 5.92
CA ALA A 284 -28.87 -4.05 6.57
C ALA A 284 -28.52 -5.17 5.57
N ALA A 285 -29.09 -5.14 4.37
CA ALA A 285 -28.74 -6.06 3.30
C ALA A 285 -27.30 -5.85 2.83
N TYR A 286 -26.83 -4.60 2.74
CA TYR A 286 -25.46 -4.26 2.40
C TYR A 286 -24.47 -4.82 3.42
N GLU A 287 -24.64 -4.50 4.70
CA GLU A 287 -23.76 -4.98 5.77
C GLU A 287 -23.78 -6.54 5.89
N LEU A 288 -24.94 -7.14 5.75
CA LEU A 288 -25.06 -8.60 5.75
C LEU A 288 -24.36 -9.23 4.53
N GLY A 289 -24.40 -8.54 3.40
CA GLY A 289 -23.67 -8.89 2.18
C GLY A 289 -22.16 -8.86 2.39
N LEU A 290 -21.63 -7.83 3.08
CA LEU A 290 -20.20 -7.74 3.44
C LEU A 290 -19.78 -8.87 4.38
N ILE A 291 -20.61 -9.19 5.40
CA ILE A 291 -20.37 -10.35 6.28
C ILE A 291 -20.36 -11.67 5.47
N ALA A 292 -21.24 -11.79 4.49
CA ALA A 292 -21.27 -12.96 3.61
C ALA A 292 -20.03 -13.06 2.70
N LEU A 293 -19.53 -11.92 2.18
CA LEU A 293 -18.27 -11.86 1.43
C LEU A 293 -17.09 -12.29 2.29
N ALA A 294 -16.98 -11.74 3.50
CA ALA A 294 -15.94 -12.10 4.46
C ALA A 294 -15.98 -13.60 4.80
N GLY A 295 -17.17 -14.15 4.98
CA GLY A 295 -17.41 -15.58 5.22
C GLY A 295 -17.36 -16.47 3.96
N LYS A 296 -16.90 -15.96 2.81
CA LYS A 296 -16.78 -16.67 1.52
C LYS A 296 -18.09 -17.28 1.00
N ARG A 297 -19.22 -16.73 1.41
CA ARG A 297 -20.58 -17.16 1.00
C ARG A 297 -21.03 -16.34 -0.21
N TRP A 298 -20.33 -16.50 -1.33
CA TRP A 298 -20.38 -15.63 -2.50
C TRP A 298 -21.78 -15.45 -3.09
N ALA A 299 -22.56 -16.55 -3.23
CA ALA A 299 -23.93 -16.48 -3.78
C ALA A 299 -24.90 -15.72 -2.85
N ALA A 300 -24.79 -15.92 -1.53
CA ALA A 300 -25.58 -15.16 -0.56
C ALA A 300 -25.17 -13.68 -0.55
N ALA A 301 -23.88 -13.39 -0.66
CA ALA A 301 -23.38 -12.02 -0.78
C ALA A 301 -23.93 -11.33 -2.02
N GLU A 302 -23.87 -11.98 -3.18
CA GLU A 302 -24.40 -11.44 -4.44
C GLU A 302 -25.87 -11.07 -4.32
N GLN A 303 -26.69 -11.98 -3.80
CA GLN A 303 -28.14 -11.73 -3.65
C GLN A 303 -28.43 -10.52 -2.78
N LEU A 304 -27.76 -10.43 -1.62
CA LEU A 304 -27.93 -9.33 -0.67
C LEU A 304 -27.45 -8.00 -1.23
N LEU A 305 -26.25 -7.98 -1.81
CA LEU A 305 -25.62 -6.77 -2.35
C LEU A 305 -26.35 -6.26 -3.59
N ARG A 306 -26.86 -7.14 -4.44
CA ARG A 306 -27.71 -6.76 -5.57
C ARG A 306 -28.98 -6.07 -5.11
N GLY A 307 -29.64 -6.60 -4.06
CA GLY A 307 -30.80 -5.96 -3.45
C GLY A 307 -30.47 -4.59 -2.85
N ALA A 308 -29.34 -4.48 -2.16
CA ALA A 308 -28.87 -3.23 -1.57
C ALA A 308 -28.50 -2.18 -2.62
N ALA A 309 -27.76 -2.56 -3.66
CA ALA A 309 -27.37 -1.67 -4.76
C ALA A 309 -28.58 -1.20 -5.58
N ALA A 310 -29.61 -2.03 -5.76
CA ALA A 310 -30.83 -1.62 -6.45
C ALA A 310 -31.63 -0.57 -5.68
N LYS A 311 -31.54 -0.52 -4.35
CA LYS A 311 -32.21 0.48 -3.49
C LYS A 311 -31.50 1.82 -3.47
N ARG A 312 -30.18 1.82 -3.59
CA ARG A 312 -29.33 3.02 -3.68
C ARG A 312 -28.29 2.85 -4.77
N PRO A 313 -28.65 3.01 -6.04
CA PRO A 313 -27.72 2.85 -7.17
C PRO A 313 -26.63 3.91 -7.20
N GLU A 314 -26.83 5.05 -6.53
CA GLU A 314 -25.89 6.13 -6.33
C GLU A 314 -24.80 5.82 -5.30
N ASP A 315 -24.97 4.79 -4.50
CA ASP A 315 -23.99 4.42 -3.49
C ASP A 315 -22.88 3.56 -4.11
N PHE A 316 -21.78 4.23 -4.34
CA PHE A 316 -20.56 3.62 -4.90
C PHE A 316 -20.13 2.34 -4.15
N ALA A 317 -20.17 2.36 -2.80
CA ALA A 317 -19.71 1.24 -1.99
C ALA A 317 -20.55 -0.03 -2.24
N ARG A 318 -21.85 0.13 -2.45
CA ARG A 318 -22.78 -0.99 -2.74
C ARG A 318 -22.56 -1.59 -4.11
N GLY A 319 -22.42 -0.72 -5.11
CA GLY A 319 -22.11 -1.14 -6.49
C GLY A 319 -20.78 -1.89 -6.56
N TYR A 320 -19.81 -1.40 -5.82
CA TYR A 320 -18.49 -2.03 -5.76
C TYR A 320 -18.49 -3.36 -5.01
N ALA A 321 -19.11 -3.44 -3.84
CA ALA A 321 -19.22 -4.69 -3.11
C ALA A 321 -19.94 -5.77 -3.94
N LEU A 322 -20.97 -5.39 -4.72
CA LEU A 322 -21.65 -6.26 -5.67
C LEU A 322 -20.70 -6.73 -6.77
N ALA A 323 -19.87 -5.82 -7.32
CA ALA A 323 -18.86 -6.18 -8.30
C ALA A 323 -17.87 -7.22 -7.74
N GLY A 324 -17.41 -7.04 -6.50
CA GLY A 324 -16.57 -8.01 -5.82
C GLY A 324 -17.24 -9.39 -5.63
N ALA A 325 -18.53 -9.42 -5.34
CA ALA A 325 -19.28 -10.68 -5.25
C ALA A 325 -19.35 -11.41 -6.61
N TYR A 326 -19.59 -10.67 -7.69
CA TYR A 326 -19.59 -11.22 -9.06
C TYR A 326 -18.22 -11.77 -9.46
N ASP A 327 -17.13 -11.09 -9.11
CA ASP A 327 -15.78 -11.57 -9.39
C ASP A 327 -15.49 -12.91 -8.70
N ARG A 328 -15.85 -13.04 -7.42
CA ARG A 328 -15.72 -14.30 -6.66
C ARG A 328 -16.57 -15.45 -7.24
N LEU A 329 -17.67 -15.12 -7.88
CA LEU A 329 -18.51 -16.07 -8.63
C LEU A 329 -18.00 -16.33 -10.06
N ARG A 330 -16.88 -15.74 -10.46
CA ARG A 330 -16.31 -15.77 -11.81
C ARG A 330 -17.25 -15.21 -12.90
N ARG A 331 -18.18 -14.37 -12.51
CA ARG A 331 -19.10 -13.64 -13.41
C ARG A 331 -18.46 -12.31 -13.82
N ARG A 332 -17.40 -12.41 -14.59
CA ARG A 332 -16.52 -11.27 -14.92
C ARG A 332 -17.25 -10.10 -15.59
N ASP A 333 -18.15 -10.38 -16.52
CA ASP A 333 -18.87 -9.32 -17.24
C ASP A 333 -19.87 -8.58 -16.35
N ASP A 334 -20.52 -9.29 -15.40
CA ASP A 334 -21.38 -8.65 -14.41
C ASP A 334 -20.57 -7.80 -13.43
N SER A 335 -19.42 -8.29 -13.01
CA SER A 335 -18.47 -7.59 -12.16
C SER A 335 -18.00 -6.29 -12.82
N ARG A 336 -17.57 -6.34 -14.07
CA ARG A 336 -17.16 -5.17 -14.86
C ARG A 336 -18.27 -4.14 -15.01
N ARG A 337 -19.50 -4.57 -15.34
CA ARG A 337 -20.64 -3.66 -15.44
C ARG A 337 -20.96 -2.97 -14.12
N ALA A 338 -20.96 -3.71 -13.01
CA ALA A 338 -21.26 -3.15 -11.69
C ALA A 338 -20.21 -2.12 -11.24
N SER A 339 -18.90 -2.39 -11.46
CA SER A 339 -17.86 -1.42 -11.12
C SER A 339 -17.85 -0.20 -12.04
N ALA A 340 -18.02 -0.39 -13.34
CA ALA A 340 -18.10 0.73 -14.27
C ALA A 340 -19.28 1.66 -13.92
N ALA A 341 -20.44 1.09 -13.58
CA ALA A 341 -21.59 1.87 -13.16
C ALA A 341 -21.35 2.63 -11.85
N ALA A 342 -20.70 2.00 -10.86
CA ALA A 342 -20.37 2.65 -9.60
C ALA A 342 -19.39 3.81 -9.80
N LEU A 343 -18.32 3.61 -10.58
CA LEU A 343 -17.35 4.66 -10.91
C LEU A 343 -17.98 5.80 -11.71
N ALA A 344 -18.76 5.50 -12.73
CA ALA A 344 -19.41 6.51 -13.57
C ALA A 344 -20.36 7.39 -12.75
N TYR A 345 -21.09 6.81 -11.81
CA TYR A 345 -22.00 7.56 -10.96
C TYR A 345 -21.25 8.54 -10.05
N ASP A 346 -20.21 8.08 -9.38
CA ASP A 346 -19.47 8.88 -8.39
C ASP A 346 -18.56 9.92 -9.04
N THR A 347 -17.82 9.55 -10.09
CA THR A 347 -16.84 10.44 -10.73
C THR A 347 -17.42 11.30 -11.84
N LYS A 348 -18.63 10.99 -12.33
CA LYS A 348 -19.27 11.62 -13.51
C LYS A 348 -18.47 11.46 -14.81
N LEU A 349 -17.54 10.53 -14.87
CA LEU A 349 -16.79 10.17 -16.07
C LEU A 349 -17.46 9.01 -16.82
N PRO A 350 -17.42 9.00 -18.16
CA PRO A 350 -17.93 7.87 -18.94
C PRO A 350 -16.96 6.70 -18.83
N PHE A 351 -17.34 5.66 -18.12
CA PHE A 351 -16.60 4.39 -18.08
C PHE A 351 -17.20 3.41 -19.07
N ASP A 352 -16.84 3.55 -20.36
CA ASP A 352 -17.24 2.66 -21.44
C ASP A 352 -16.18 1.56 -21.59
N GLY A 353 -16.43 0.40 -21.05
CA GLY A 353 -15.54 -0.75 -21.26
C GLY A 353 -15.35 -1.62 -20.03
N PRO A 354 -14.57 -2.67 -20.14
CA PRO A 354 -14.34 -3.59 -19.06
C PRO A 354 -13.42 -2.93 -18.02
N ALA A 355 -13.99 -2.33 -16.96
CA ALA A 355 -13.18 -2.01 -15.79
C ALA A 355 -12.51 -3.30 -15.33
N VAL A 356 -11.19 -3.28 -15.22
CA VAL A 356 -10.45 -4.40 -14.64
C VAL A 356 -10.68 -4.34 -13.14
N LEU A 357 -11.37 -5.32 -12.60
CA LEU A 357 -11.47 -5.50 -11.18
C LEU A 357 -10.31 -6.35 -10.72
N ASP A 358 -9.45 -5.73 -9.99
CA ASP A 358 -8.70 -6.46 -8.99
C ASP A 358 -9.59 -6.61 -7.75
N SER A 359 -9.54 -7.76 -7.10
CA SER A 359 -10.26 -8.02 -5.84
C SER A 359 -9.69 -7.21 -4.66
N ASP A 360 -8.73 -6.34 -4.91
CA ASP A 360 -8.12 -5.48 -3.91
C ASP A 360 -8.92 -4.19 -3.72
N VAL A 361 -9.50 -4.04 -2.54
CA VAL A 361 -10.26 -2.86 -2.12
C VAL A 361 -9.41 -1.59 -2.16
N SER A 362 -8.10 -1.68 -1.91
CA SER A 362 -7.21 -0.52 -1.92
C SER A 362 -7.07 0.05 -3.33
N ALA A 363 -6.81 -0.81 -4.30
CA ALA A 363 -6.71 -0.42 -5.71
C ALA A 363 -7.97 0.28 -6.23
N PHE A 364 -9.12 -0.10 -5.69
CA PHE A 364 -10.38 0.51 -6.07
C PHE A 364 -10.58 1.89 -5.45
N GLY A 365 -10.17 2.07 -4.21
CA GLY A 365 -10.10 3.40 -3.58
C GLY A 365 -9.20 4.34 -4.38
N ALA A 366 -8.05 3.87 -4.82
CA ALA A 366 -7.13 4.63 -5.67
C ALA A 366 -7.77 5.03 -7.01
N ARG A 367 -8.49 4.13 -7.68
CA ARG A 367 -9.22 4.43 -8.92
C ARG A 367 -10.30 5.49 -8.72
N ARG A 368 -11.02 5.43 -7.60
CA ARG A 368 -12.03 6.43 -7.25
C ARG A 368 -11.39 7.80 -7.05
N GLU A 369 -10.35 7.90 -6.24
CA GLU A 369 -9.62 9.16 -6.02
C GLU A 369 -9.06 9.74 -7.32
N LEU A 370 -8.48 8.90 -8.16
CA LEU A 370 -8.01 9.30 -9.48
C LEU A 370 -9.14 9.71 -10.41
N GLY A 371 -10.29 9.03 -10.37
CA GLY A 371 -11.47 9.41 -11.15
C GLY A 371 -11.99 10.79 -10.78
N ILE A 372 -12.07 11.11 -9.49
CA ILE A 372 -12.44 12.44 -8.99
C ILE A 372 -11.41 13.48 -9.44
N PHE A 373 -10.11 13.18 -9.26
CA PHE A 373 -9.03 14.06 -9.69
C PHE A 373 -9.06 14.34 -11.19
N LEU A 374 -9.29 13.32 -12.02
CA LEU A 374 -9.39 13.50 -13.48
C LEU A 374 -10.63 14.27 -13.85
N ALA A 375 -11.78 14.05 -13.19
CA ALA A 375 -12.98 14.85 -13.45
C ALA A 375 -12.73 16.36 -13.25
N GLU A 376 -11.94 16.71 -12.23
CA GLU A 376 -11.58 18.12 -11.93
C GLU A 376 -10.52 18.67 -12.88
N HIS A 377 -9.56 17.86 -13.32
CA HIS A 377 -8.33 18.34 -13.95
C HIS A 377 -8.10 17.88 -15.39
N LEU A 378 -8.96 17.03 -15.98
CA LEU A 378 -8.75 16.45 -17.30
C LEU A 378 -8.56 17.50 -18.40
N ALA A 379 -9.30 18.60 -18.33
CA ALA A 379 -9.18 19.71 -19.29
C ALA A 379 -7.78 20.36 -19.21
N GLN A 380 -7.26 20.58 -18.00
CA GLN A 380 -5.91 21.11 -17.78
C GLN A 380 -4.84 20.13 -18.28
N ILE A 381 -5.00 18.84 -17.97
CA ILE A 381 -4.10 17.74 -18.40
C ILE A 381 -4.02 17.69 -19.93
N ARG A 382 -5.17 17.73 -20.61
CA ARG A 382 -5.26 17.77 -22.08
C ARG A 382 -4.56 18.99 -22.67
N THR A 383 -4.76 20.17 -22.07
CA THR A 383 -4.12 21.40 -22.51
C THR A 383 -2.60 21.31 -22.39
N GLN A 384 -2.09 20.82 -21.26
CA GLN A 384 -0.65 20.62 -21.06
C GLN A 384 -0.07 19.60 -22.05
N ALA A 385 -0.77 18.50 -22.32
CA ALA A 385 -0.36 17.51 -23.31
C ALA A 385 -0.33 18.10 -24.74
N ALA A 386 -1.36 18.86 -25.13
CA ALA A 386 -1.45 19.50 -26.44
C ALA A 386 -0.29 20.51 -26.66
N GLN A 387 -0.01 21.36 -25.68
CA GLN A 387 1.10 22.32 -25.74
C GLN A 387 2.46 21.66 -25.91
N ARG A 388 2.63 20.44 -25.40
CA ARG A 388 3.86 19.66 -25.57
C ARG A 388 3.94 19.00 -26.93
N LEU A 389 2.83 18.54 -27.48
CA LEU A 389 2.76 17.97 -28.83
C LEU A 389 3.13 18.98 -29.92
N GLU A 390 2.88 20.28 -29.70
CA GLU A 390 3.26 21.36 -30.63
C GLU A 390 4.76 21.66 -30.63
N ARG A 391 5.51 21.17 -29.63
CA ARG A 391 6.96 21.39 -29.58
C ARG A 391 7.67 20.49 -30.57
N PRO A 392 8.68 21.00 -31.29
CA PRO A 392 9.47 20.18 -32.18
C PRO A 392 10.09 19.00 -31.41
N VAL A 393 9.89 17.81 -31.90
CA VAL A 393 10.51 16.61 -31.31
C VAL A 393 11.91 16.48 -31.91
N HIS A 394 12.91 16.79 -31.12
CA HIS A 394 14.31 16.61 -31.48
C HIS A 394 14.87 15.41 -30.68
N SER A 395 14.70 14.20 -31.17
CA SER A 395 15.48 13.08 -30.64
C SER A 395 16.89 13.14 -31.24
N CYS A 396 17.88 13.31 -30.40
CA CYS A 396 19.29 13.21 -30.78
C CYS A 396 19.80 11.76 -30.84
N PHE A 397 18.92 10.80 -30.52
CA PHE A 397 19.23 9.38 -30.47
C PHE A 397 18.38 8.59 -31.44
N ASP A 398 18.95 7.55 -32.05
CA ASP A 398 18.22 6.59 -32.88
C ASP A 398 17.75 5.43 -32.00
N GLN A 399 16.49 5.45 -31.60
CA GLN A 399 15.83 4.48 -30.71
C GLN A 399 16.65 4.16 -29.45
N PRO A 400 16.85 5.13 -28.54
CA PRO A 400 17.66 4.93 -27.34
C PRO A 400 17.00 3.89 -26.41
N ILE A 401 17.84 3.12 -25.74
CA ILE A 401 17.39 2.17 -24.71
C ILE A 401 17.87 2.69 -23.37
N PHE A 402 16.95 3.03 -22.49
CA PHE A 402 17.22 3.55 -21.16
C PHE A 402 17.05 2.47 -20.10
N VAL A 403 18.01 2.37 -19.21
CA VAL A 403 17.97 1.55 -18.00
C VAL A 403 18.52 2.37 -16.84
N TYR A 404 17.90 2.27 -15.67
CA TYR A 404 18.24 3.13 -14.53
C TYR A 404 18.50 2.31 -13.27
N TRP A 405 19.57 2.71 -12.56
CA TRP A 405 19.89 2.25 -11.22
C TRP A 405 20.44 3.41 -10.41
N ALA A 406 19.70 3.87 -9.39
CA ALA A 406 19.96 5.13 -8.70
C ALA A 406 21.40 5.29 -8.20
N GLN A 407 21.97 4.24 -7.62
CA GLN A 407 23.31 4.25 -7.02
C GLN A 407 24.46 4.04 -8.04
N GLY A 408 24.12 3.82 -9.31
CA GLY A 408 25.09 3.44 -10.35
C GLY A 408 25.27 1.92 -10.46
N PHE A 409 25.59 1.46 -11.67
CA PHE A 409 25.63 0.03 -11.98
C PHE A 409 26.87 -0.69 -11.43
N ASP A 410 27.92 0.03 -11.08
CA ASP A 410 29.16 -0.56 -10.52
C ASP A 410 28.92 -1.18 -9.14
N VAL A 411 28.01 -0.57 -8.36
CA VAL A 411 27.62 -1.03 -7.02
C VAL A 411 26.31 -1.80 -7.01
N ALA A 412 25.69 -2.00 -8.17
CA ALA A 412 24.41 -2.66 -8.28
C ALA A 412 24.49 -4.16 -7.90
N PRO A 413 23.39 -4.76 -7.43
CA PRO A 413 23.32 -6.21 -7.18
C PRO A 413 23.74 -7.06 -8.37
N PRO A 414 24.27 -8.27 -8.16
CA PRO A 414 24.75 -9.14 -9.23
C PRO A 414 23.70 -9.41 -10.32
N VAL A 415 22.43 -9.57 -9.96
CA VAL A 415 21.34 -9.77 -10.93
C VAL A 415 21.17 -8.56 -11.85
N VAL A 416 21.26 -7.35 -11.30
CA VAL A 416 21.14 -6.08 -12.07
C VAL A 416 22.31 -5.93 -13.05
N ARG A 417 23.52 -6.21 -12.59
CA ARG A 417 24.71 -6.18 -13.47
C ARG A 417 24.63 -7.22 -14.59
N ALA A 418 24.15 -8.43 -14.29
CA ALA A 418 23.94 -9.48 -15.29
C ALA A 418 22.88 -9.09 -16.32
N CYS A 419 21.76 -8.50 -15.89
CA CYS A 419 20.72 -7.99 -16.78
C CYS A 419 21.26 -6.87 -17.69
N LEU A 420 22.04 -5.93 -17.15
CA LEU A 420 22.67 -4.88 -17.97
C LEU A 420 23.67 -5.47 -18.98
N ALA A 421 24.47 -6.46 -18.57
CA ALA A 421 25.42 -7.12 -19.47
C ALA A 421 24.69 -7.81 -20.63
N ALA A 422 23.61 -8.56 -20.36
CA ALA A 422 22.78 -9.19 -21.38
C ALA A 422 22.11 -8.15 -22.31
N LEU A 423 21.57 -7.06 -21.74
CA LEU A 423 20.97 -5.99 -22.53
C LEU A 423 21.99 -5.39 -23.51
N ARG A 424 23.21 -5.08 -23.05
CA ARG A 424 24.29 -4.52 -23.89
C ARG A 424 24.85 -5.51 -24.93
N ALA A 425 24.84 -6.79 -24.62
CA ALA A 425 25.33 -7.81 -25.55
C ALA A 425 24.45 -7.89 -26.82
N HIS A 426 23.18 -7.66 -26.68
CA HIS A 426 22.22 -7.74 -27.79
C HIS A 426 21.88 -6.37 -28.40
N ASN A 427 22.18 -5.27 -27.73
CA ASN A 427 21.70 -3.95 -28.13
C ASN A 427 22.80 -2.89 -28.06
N PRO A 428 23.18 -2.26 -29.18
CA PRO A 428 24.01 -1.05 -29.14
C PRO A 428 23.19 0.15 -28.63
N GLY A 429 23.86 1.13 -28.07
CA GLY A 429 23.22 2.40 -27.68
C GLY A 429 22.40 2.34 -26.38
N VAL A 430 22.73 1.43 -25.45
CA VAL A 430 22.13 1.37 -24.12
C VAL A 430 22.67 2.50 -23.24
N HIS A 431 21.76 3.36 -22.79
CA HIS A 431 21.99 4.43 -21.82
C HIS A 431 21.72 3.90 -20.41
N ALA A 432 22.77 3.49 -19.72
CA ALA A 432 22.70 3.04 -18.33
C ALA A 432 22.88 4.24 -17.41
N LEU A 433 21.79 4.68 -16.77
CA LEU A 433 21.70 5.92 -16.01
C LEU A 433 21.78 5.66 -14.51
N SER A 434 22.51 6.51 -13.80
CA SER A 434 22.45 6.68 -12.35
C SER A 434 21.71 7.98 -11.99
N ARG A 435 21.52 8.24 -10.70
CA ARG A 435 20.95 9.53 -10.25
C ARG A 435 21.78 10.73 -10.72
N ALA A 436 23.10 10.60 -10.81
CA ALA A 436 24.00 11.67 -11.23
C ALA A 436 23.89 12.01 -12.72
N ASP A 437 23.43 11.07 -13.55
CA ASP A 437 23.40 11.26 -15.00
C ASP A 437 22.14 11.97 -15.49
N ILE A 438 21.04 11.95 -14.68
CA ILE A 438 19.70 12.37 -15.10
C ILE A 438 19.68 13.78 -15.66
N GLY A 439 20.34 14.75 -15.00
CA GLY A 439 20.36 16.16 -15.40
C GLY A 439 20.94 16.39 -16.80
N SER A 440 21.73 15.43 -17.32
CA SER A 440 22.25 15.49 -18.70
C SER A 440 21.22 15.08 -19.75
N TYR A 441 20.13 14.45 -19.35
CA TYR A 441 19.07 13.95 -20.23
C TYR A 441 17.78 14.74 -20.09
N VAL A 442 17.29 14.91 -18.87
CA VAL A 442 15.99 15.52 -18.56
C VAL A 442 16.05 16.36 -17.30
N ASP A 443 15.21 17.40 -17.26
CA ASP A 443 15.00 18.21 -16.07
C ASP A 443 13.87 17.58 -15.25
N VAL A 444 14.20 17.17 -14.03
CA VAL A 444 13.20 16.71 -13.06
C VAL A 444 12.83 17.90 -12.17
N PRO A 445 11.53 18.24 -12.00
CA PRO A 445 11.12 19.31 -11.09
C PRO A 445 11.66 19.06 -9.68
N GLU A 446 12.19 20.10 -9.04
CA GLU A 446 12.84 19.99 -7.72
C GLU A 446 11.87 19.46 -6.65
N ASP A 447 10.64 19.99 -6.62
CA ASP A 447 9.60 19.56 -5.68
C ASP A 447 9.30 18.07 -5.81
N LEU A 448 9.26 17.57 -7.05
CA LEU A 448 9.01 16.16 -7.33
C LEU A 448 10.20 15.28 -6.94
N ALA A 449 11.41 15.77 -7.19
CA ALA A 449 12.63 15.07 -6.79
C ALA A 449 12.74 14.96 -5.26
N ALA A 450 12.31 16.00 -4.53
CA ALA A 450 12.25 16.02 -3.08
C ALA A 450 11.13 15.12 -2.53
N ALA A 451 9.92 15.17 -3.11
CA ALA A 451 8.79 14.33 -2.68
C ALA A 451 9.08 12.81 -2.81
N LEU A 452 9.97 12.43 -3.73
CA LEU A 452 10.36 11.04 -3.98
C LEU A 452 11.80 10.74 -3.54
N GLU A 453 12.36 11.55 -2.66
CA GLU A 453 13.68 11.27 -2.08
C GLU A 453 13.64 9.95 -1.29
N GLY A 454 14.50 9.01 -1.66
CA GLY A 454 14.53 7.66 -1.07
C GLY A 454 13.56 6.66 -1.69
N ASP A 455 12.54 7.08 -2.43
CA ASP A 455 11.65 6.19 -3.18
C ASP A 455 12.10 6.03 -4.64
N HIS A 456 13.11 5.20 -4.82
CA HIS A 456 13.70 4.97 -6.15
C HIS A 456 12.74 4.30 -7.14
N ALA A 457 11.75 3.55 -6.66
CA ALA A 457 10.80 2.86 -7.51
C ALA A 457 9.86 3.86 -8.20
N HIS A 458 9.14 4.67 -7.43
CA HIS A 458 8.21 5.66 -7.97
C HIS A 458 8.95 6.80 -8.69
N PHE A 459 10.14 7.17 -8.21
CA PHE A 459 11.00 8.08 -8.96
C PHE A 459 11.33 7.55 -10.37
N SER A 460 11.65 6.26 -10.51
CA SER A 460 11.92 5.65 -11.82
C SER A 460 10.70 5.62 -12.73
N GLU A 461 9.48 5.58 -12.18
CA GLU A 461 8.23 5.67 -12.93
C GLU A 461 8.05 7.04 -13.59
N LEU A 462 8.40 8.11 -12.89
CA LEU A 462 8.35 9.46 -13.45
C LEU A 462 9.52 9.73 -14.40
N LEU A 463 10.71 9.20 -14.11
CA LEU A 463 11.88 9.33 -14.96
C LEU A 463 11.65 8.70 -16.35
N ARG A 464 11.07 7.49 -16.42
CA ARG A 464 10.75 6.85 -17.71
C ARG A 464 9.78 7.66 -18.56
N MET A 465 8.85 8.38 -17.92
CA MET A 465 7.93 9.26 -18.60
C MET A 465 8.67 10.43 -19.26
N LEU A 466 9.58 11.09 -18.52
CA LEU A 466 10.38 12.20 -19.04
C LEU A 466 11.28 11.79 -20.20
N LEU A 467 11.95 10.65 -20.07
CA LEU A 467 12.87 10.14 -21.09
C LEU A 467 12.12 9.74 -22.36
N LEU A 468 11.05 8.96 -22.23
CA LEU A 468 10.29 8.49 -23.37
C LEU A 468 9.46 9.60 -24.04
N GLU A 469 8.97 10.59 -23.28
CA GLU A 469 8.32 11.77 -23.86
C GLU A 469 9.30 12.56 -24.72
N LYS A 470 10.52 12.80 -24.22
CA LYS A 470 11.52 13.64 -24.87
C LYS A 470 12.22 12.95 -26.05
N PHE A 471 12.64 11.72 -25.86
CA PHE A 471 13.51 11.03 -26.81
C PHE A 471 12.82 9.89 -27.57
N GLY A 472 11.67 9.41 -27.08
CA GLY A 472 11.15 8.12 -27.52
C GLY A 472 12.06 6.97 -27.10
N GLY A 473 12.04 5.88 -27.87
CA GLY A 473 12.91 4.72 -27.60
C GLY A 473 12.30 3.73 -26.64
N VAL A 474 13.14 3.11 -25.82
CA VAL A 474 12.76 1.99 -24.96
C VAL A 474 13.23 2.23 -23.53
N TRP A 475 12.33 2.06 -22.56
CA TRP A 475 12.67 1.88 -21.17
C TRP A 475 12.69 0.40 -20.82
N VAL A 476 13.74 -0.04 -20.13
CA VAL A 476 13.91 -1.41 -19.61
C VAL A 476 14.27 -1.32 -18.14
N ASP A 477 13.48 -1.91 -17.24
CA ASP A 477 13.85 -1.97 -15.83
C ASP A 477 15.17 -2.73 -15.64
N ALA A 478 15.99 -2.31 -14.67
CA ALA A 478 17.30 -2.87 -14.40
C ALA A 478 17.33 -4.37 -14.02
N THR A 479 16.16 -4.95 -13.73
CA THR A 479 15.99 -6.38 -13.47
C THR A 479 15.39 -7.15 -14.65
N CYS A 480 15.43 -6.61 -15.86
CA CYS A 480 15.01 -7.32 -17.06
C CYS A 480 16.19 -8.01 -17.74
N PHE A 481 16.11 -9.31 -17.88
CA PHE A 481 17.02 -10.11 -18.69
C PHE A 481 16.53 -10.09 -20.13
N VAL A 482 17.36 -9.61 -21.05
CA VAL A 482 17.03 -9.52 -22.47
C VAL A 482 17.80 -10.61 -23.21
N SER A 483 17.09 -11.42 -23.99
CA SER A 483 17.65 -12.61 -24.64
C SER A 483 18.01 -12.40 -26.11
N GLU A 484 17.57 -11.29 -26.73
CA GLU A 484 17.75 -11.01 -28.15
C GLU A 484 17.68 -9.50 -28.46
N PRO A 485 18.03 -9.06 -29.69
CA PRO A 485 17.95 -7.65 -30.07
C PRO A 485 16.53 -7.10 -29.97
N LEU A 486 16.36 -5.98 -29.25
CA LEU A 486 15.05 -5.37 -29.04
C LEU A 486 14.48 -4.67 -30.27
N ARG A 487 15.34 -4.11 -31.13
CA ARG A 487 14.92 -3.26 -32.26
C ARG A 487 13.87 -3.92 -33.17
N PRO A 488 14.02 -5.18 -33.64
CA PRO A 488 13.01 -5.80 -34.50
C PRO A 488 11.62 -5.93 -33.85
N HIS A 489 11.59 -6.18 -32.52
CA HIS A 489 10.35 -6.29 -31.76
C HIS A 489 9.68 -4.95 -31.56
N VAL A 490 10.48 -3.93 -31.19
CA VAL A 490 10.03 -2.56 -30.97
C VAL A 490 9.53 -1.93 -32.27
N ASP A 491 10.26 -2.08 -33.39
CA ASP A 491 9.83 -1.57 -34.70
C ASP A 491 8.49 -2.17 -35.13
N ARG A 492 8.31 -3.48 -34.92
CA ARG A 492 7.05 -4.17 -35.20
C ARG A 492 5.91 -3.68 -34.30
N ALA A 493 6.19 -3.50 -33.02
CA ALA A 493 5.19 -3.04 -32.04
C ALA A 493 4.77 -1.61 -32.34
N LEU A 494 5.73 -0.71 -32.55
CA LEU A 494 5.47 0.69 -32.83
C LEU A 494 4.97 0.94 -34.26
N ALA A 495 5.04 -0.02 -35.18
CA ALA A 495 4.41 0.11 -36.51
C ALA A 495 2.89 0.26 -36.42
N LYS A 496 2.26 -0.27 -35.37
CA LYS A 496 0.81 -0.25 -35.15
C LYS A 496 0.33 0.77 -34.12
N GLY A 497 1.23 1.32 -33.30
CA GLY A 497 0.88 2.25 -32.24
C GLY A 497 2.01 3.21 -31.91
N SER A 498 1.74 4.19 -31.07
CA SER A 498 2.74 5.17 -30.61
C SER A 498 3.44 4.75 -29.30
N VAL A 499 2.87 3.78 -28.59
CA VAL A 499 3.41 3.19 -27.34
C VAL A 499 3.20 1.68 -27.36
N PHE A 500 4.16 0.96 -26.82
CA PHE A 500 4.07 -0.47 -26.55
C PHE A 500 4.47 -0.79 -25.12
N ALA A 501 3.72 -1.66 -24.49
CA ALA A 501 4.07 -2.36 -23.25
C ALA A 501 3.48 -3.77 -23.31
N PHE A 502 4.04 -4.69 -22.52
CA PHE A 502 3.34 -5.96 -22.28
C PHE A 502 2.09 -5.67 -21.46
N ASP A 503 1.02 -6.41 -21.71
CA ASP A 503 -0.23 -6.27 -20.97
C ASP A 503 -0.70 -7.59 -20.35
N TYR A 504 -1.54 -7.48 -19.32
CA TYR A 504 -2.19 -8.65 -18.74
C TYR A 504 -3.58 -8.85 -19.34
N THR A 505 -4.40 -7.82 -19.31
CA THR A 505 -5.73 -7.75 -19.94
C THR A 505 -6.22 -6.30 -19.94
N GLY A 506 -6.71 -5.81 -21.07
CA GLY A 506 -7.27 -4.47 -21.19
C GLY A 506 -6.23 -3.35 -20.98
N PRO A 507 -6.53 -2.30 -20.21
CA PRO A 507 -5.60 -1.20 -19.97
C PRO A 507 -4.52 -1.51 -18.91
N TYR A 508 -4.40 -2.75 -18.45
CA TYR A 508 -3.43 -3.15 -17.43
C TYR A 508 -2.08 -3.44 -18.07
N LEU A 509 -1.19 -2.48 -18.07
CA LEU A 509 0.13 -2.58 -18.68
C LEU A 509 1.23 -2.97 -17.69
N SER A 510 2.32 -3.50 -18.22
CA SER A 510 3.56 -3.75 -17.48
C SER A 510 4.54 -2.62 -17.74
N ASN A 511 4.71 -1.70 -16.81
CA ASN A 511 5.55 -0.51 -16.99
C ASN A 511 7.07 -0.77 -16.91
N TRP A 512 7.49 -1.98 -16.58
CA TRP A 512 8.89 -2.38 -16.52
C TRP A 512 9.57 -2.50 -17.91
N PHE A 513 8.77 -2.55 -18.98
CA PHE A 513 9.20 -2.47 -20.37
C PHE A 513 8.23 -1.57 -21.14
N LEU A 514 8.71 -0.42 -21.57
CA LEU A 514 7.94 0.54 -22.35
C LEU A 514 8.72 0.93 -23.59
N ALA A 515 8.06 0.92 -24.76
CA ALA A 515 8.61 1.55 -25.94
C ALA A 515 7.66 2.65 -26.42
N ALA A 516 8.20 3.78 -26.83
CA ALA A 516 7.41 4.90 -27.30
C ALA A 516 8.03 5.58 -28.51
N ARG A 517 7.18 6.05 -29.42
CA ARG A 517 7.60 7.02 -30.43
C ARG A 517 7.77 8.40 -29.82
N PRO A 518 8.76 9.18 -30.24
CA PRO A 518 8.84 10.58 -29.88
C PRO A 518 7.51 11.29 -30.25
N GLY A 519 7.01 12.16 -29.37
CA GLY A 519 5.77 12.90 -29.61
C GLY A 519 4.48 12.07 -29.48
N SER A 520 4.51 10.92 -28.80
CA SER A 520 3.32 10.12 -28.52
C SER A 520 2.32 10.87 -27.65
N TYR A 521 1.06 10.97 -28.10
CA TYR A 521 -0.01 11.56 -27.30
C TYR A 521 -0.24 10.81 -25.99
N ILE A 522 -0.16 9.48 -26.00
CA ILE A 522 -0.26 8.65 -24.80
C ILE A 522 0.79 9.06 -23.78
N MET A 523 2.06 9.22 -24.18
CA MET A 523 3.14 9.62 -23.28
C MET A 523 2.94 11.03 -22.72
N HIS A 524 2.52 11.99 -23.56
CA HIS A 524 2.27 13.36 -23.13
C HIS A 524 1.10 13.44 -22.12
N LEU A 525 -0.02 12.75 -22.39
CA LEU A 525 -1.18 12.80 -21.51
C LEU A 525 -0.91 12.08 -20.18
N TRP A 526 -0.30 10.90 -20.23
CA TRP A 526 0.04 10.13 -19.04
C TRP A 526 1.04 10.86 -18.15
N ARG A 527 2.08 11.43 -18.75
CA ARG A 527 3.00 12.31 -18.02
C ARG A 527 2.27 13.50 -17.39
N ALA A 528 1.48 14.24 -18.17
CA ALA A 528 0.78 15.42 -17.66
C ALA A 528 -0.11 15.08 -16.45
N ALA A 529 -0.85 13.96 -16.51
CA ALA A 529 -1.67 13.50 -15.40
C ALA A 529 -0.83 13.09 -14.18
N SER A 530 0.25 12.31 -14.38
CA SER A 530 1.11 11.85 -13.29
C SER A 530 1.80 13.02 -12.59
N PHE A 531 2.33 13.98 -13.34
CA PHE A 531 3.00 15.14 -12.77
C PHE A 531 2.03 16.08 -12.06
N LEU A 532 0.84 16.29 -12.63
CA LEU A 532 -0.17 17.12 -11.99
C LEU A 532 -0.71 16.48 -10.71
N TRP A 533 -0.80 15.13 -10.64
CA TRP A 533 -1.13 14.42 -9.41
C TRP A 533 -0.12 14.72 -8.31
N TRP A 534 1.16 14.56 -8.59
CA TRP A 534 2.21 14.83 -7.60
C TRP A 534 2.28 16.31 -7.21
N GLU A 535 2.06 17.23 -8.16
CA GLU A 535 1.98 18.68 -7.87
C GLU A 535 0.82 19.03 -6.93
N LYS A 536 -0.36 18.41 -7.12
CA LYS A 536 -1.59 18.81 -6.43
C LYS A 536 -1.87 18.00 -5.17
N ARG A 537 -1.52 16.73 -5.15
CA ARG A 537 -1.80 15.81 -4.05
C ARG A 537 -0.54 15.43 -3.27
N GLY A 538 0.58 15.20 -3.95
CA GLY A 538 1.87 14.93 -3.33
C GLY A 538 1.92 13.62 -2.52
N GLU A 539 0.96 12.71 -2.71
CA GLU A 539 0.83 11.49 -1.92
C GLU A 539 0.72 10.23 -2.79
N LEU A 540 1.29 9.15 -2.27
CA LEU A 540 1.19 7.82 -2.86
C LEU A 540 -0.02 7.10 -2.25
N ILE A 541 -1.14 7.10 -2.95
CA ILE A 541 -2.38 6.44 -2.49
C ILE A 541 -2.41 4.93 -2.70
N ASP A 542 -1.58 4.42 -3.60
CA ASP A 542 -1.45 2.99 -3.92
C ASP A 542 -0.08 2.71 -4.54
N PRO A 543 0.59 1.58 -4.24
CA PRO A 543 1.87 1.23 -4.88
C PRO A 543 1.84 1.11 -6.40
N LEU A 544 0.66 0.94 -7.00
CA LEU A 544 0.44 0.88 -8.44
C LEU A 544 -0.15 2.17 -9.01
N LEU A 545 0.01 3.30 -8.31
CA LEU A 545 -0.53 4.61 -8.70
C LEU A 545 -0.29 4.93 -10.18
N HIS A 546 0.92 4.70 -10.67
CA HIS A 546 1.29 4.96 -12.05
C HIS A 546 0.48 4.14 -13.07
N HIS A 547 0.18 2.88 -12.74
CA HIS A 547 -0.66 2.01 -13.55
C HIS A 547 -2.12 2.45 -13.50
N HIS A 548 -2.61 2.83 -12.31
CA HIS A 548 -3.99 3.31 -12.15
C HIS A 548 -4.22 4.63 -12.88
N ILE A 549 -3.25 5.54 -12.92
CA ILE A 549 -3.36 6.77 -13.73
C ILE A 549 -3.53 6.41 -15.21
N PHE A 550 -2.73 5.48 -15.74
CA PHE A 550 -2.87 5.02 -17.13
C PHE A 550 -4.25 4.43 -17.41
N GLU A 551 -4.71 3.52 -16.54
CA GLU A 551 -6.02 2.89 -16.65
C GLU A 551 -7.14 3.94 -16.64
N MET A 552 -7.09 4.89 -15.72
CA MET A 552 -8.11 5.93 -15.59
C MET A 552 -8.10 6.90 -16.78
N LEU A 553 -6.94 7.19 -17.37
CA LEU A 553 -6.86 7.95 -18.63
C LEU A 553 -7.45 7.17 -19.81
N TRP A 554 -7.23 5.87 -19.89
CA TRP A 554 -7.85 5.01 -20.90
C TRP A 554 -9.38 5.07 -20.81
N HIS A 555 -9.95 5.13 -19.61
CA HIS A 555 -11.39 5.31 -19.40
C HIS A 555 -11.89 6.72 -19.74
N SER A 556 -11.07 7.74 -19.53
CA SER A 556 -11.49 9.15 -19.52
C SER A 556 -11.17 9.92 -20.81
N ASP A 557 -10.31 9.37 -21.67
CA ASP A 557 -9.87 10.04 -22.90
C ASP A 557 -9.97 9.11 -24.12
N ASP A 558 -10.89 9.43 -25.02
CA ASP A 558 -11.18 8.60 -26.22
C ASP A 558 -10.00 8.47 -27.17
N ARG A 559 -9.19 9.54 -27.32
CA ARG A 559 -8.00 9.51 -28.15
C ARG A 559 -6.93 8.60 -27.55
N PHE A 560 -6.68 8.73 -26.26
CA PHE A 560 -5.73 7.88 -25.53
C PHE A 560 -6.14 6.40 -25.65
N ARG A 561 -7.41 6.10 -25.41
CA ARG A 561 -7.98 4.76 -25.54
C ARG A 561 -7.81 4.22 -26.97
N SER A 562 -8.22 5.00 -27.96
CA SER A 562 -8.17 4.59 -29.37
C SER A 562 -6.74 4.32 -29.83
N GLU A 563 -5.77 5.19 -29.47
CA GLU A 563 -4.36 5.00 -29.84
C GLU A 563 -3.76 3.77 -29.12
N TRP A 564 -4.10 3.54 -27.84
CA TRP A 564 -3.64 2.37 -27.10
C TRP A 564 -4.23 1.07 -27.65
N ASP A 565 -5.55 1.04 -27.91
CA ASP A 565 -6.25 -0.16 -28.37
C ASP A 565 -5.88 -0.56 -29.81
N ALA A 566 -5.44 0.40 -30.63
CA ALA A 566 -4.90 0.13 -31.97
C ALA A 566 -3.49 -0.48 -31.94
N GLY A 567 -2.78 -0.38 -30.81
CA GLY A 567 -1.42 -0.86 -30.65
C GLY A 567 -1.28 -2.38 -30.64
N MET A 568 -0.04 -2.86 -30.78
CA MET A 568 0.28 -4.27 -30.63
C MET A 568 0.10 -4.71 -29.18
N ARG A 569 -0.48 -5.91 -28.98
CA ARG A 569 -0.68 -6.54 -27.69
C ARG A 569 0.15 -7.80 -27.55
N LEU A 570 0.97 -7.87 -26.52
CA LEU A 570 1.70 -9.06 -26.10
C LEU A 570 1.46 -9.30 -24.63
N ASN A 571 1.08 -10.52 -24.27
CA ASN A 571 0.76 -10.89 -22.90
C ASN A 571 2.00 -10.82 -22.00
N ALA A 572 1.85 -10.27 -20.80
CA ALA A 572 2.93 -10.13 -19.81
C ALA A 572 3.30 -11.44 -19.10
N THR A 573 2.52 -12.52 -19.22
CA THR A 573 2.79 -13.78 -18.53
C THR A 573 4.08 -14.48 -19.02
N PRO A 574 4.35 -14.64 -20.33
CA PRO A 574 5.59 -15.27 -20.79
C PRO A 574 6.86 -14.54 -20.28
N PRO A 575 6.96 -13.21 -20.31
CA PRO A 575 8.08 -12.50 -19.71
C PRO A 575 8.36 -12.80 -18.23
N HIS A 576 7.36 -13.23 -17.46
CA HIS A 576 7.52 -13.57 -16.05
C HIS A 576 7.82 -15.06 -15.79
N ALA A 577 7.87 -15.89 -16.84
CA ALA A 577 8.14 -17.32 -16.69
C ALA A 577 9.50 -17.58 -16.03
N LEU A 578 10.55 -16.86 -16.44
CA LEU A 578 11.88 -17.00 -15.86
C LEU A 578 11.88 -16.62 -14.36
N GLN A 579 11.16 -15.58 -13.96
CA GLN A 579 11.02 -15.16 -12.55
C GLN A 579 10.45 -16.29 -11.68
N SER A 580 9.53 -17.09 -12.20
CA SER A 580 8.87 -18.16 -11.45
C SER A 580 9.79 -19.34 -11.15
N VAL A 581 10.85 -19.53 -11.95
CA VAL A 581 11.80 -20.64 -11.82
C VAL A 581 13.22 -20.20 -11.43
N MET A 582 13.50 -18.90 -11.31
CA MET A 582 14.85 -18.35 -11.23
C MET A 582 15.72 -18.93 -10.10
N LEU A 583 15.13 -19.43 -9.01
CA LEU A 583 15.83 -20.05 -7.90
C LEU A 583 15.87 -21.59 -7.98
N ARG A 584 15.21 -22.20 -8.96
CA ARG A 584 15.21 -23.65 -9.17
C ARG A 584 16.51 -24.12 -9.84
N PRO A 585 16.86 -25.40 -9.73
CA PRO A 585 17.94 -26.00 -10.51
C PRO A 585 17.75 -25.73 -12.01
N TYR A 586 18.86 -25.45 -12.69
CA TYR A 586 18.87 -25.10 -14.09
C TYR A 586 18.61 -26.34 -14.99
N GLU A 587 17.66 -26.22 -15.89
CA GLU A 587 17.31 -27.19 -16.93
C GLU A 587 17.43 -26.52 -18.30
N PRO A 588 18.39 -26.96 -19.17
CA PRO A 588 18.66 -26.29 -20.46
C PRO A 588 17.43 -26.21 -21.37
N GLU A 589 16.65 -27.28 -21.50
CA GLU A 589 15.46 -27.34 -22.36
C GLU A 589 14.35 -26.37 -21.86
N MET A 590 14.14 -26.33 -20.56
CA MET A 590 13.20 -25.40 -19.96
C MET A 590 13.67 -23.96 -20.14
N PHE A 591 14.96 -23.68 -19.98
CA PHE A 591 15.51 -22.35 -20.20
C PHE A 591 15.32 -21.92 -21.65
N GLN A 592 15.61 -22.78 -22.62
CA GLN A 592 15.38 -22.50 -24.04
C GLN A 592 13.90 -22.19 -24.31
N THR A 593 12.98 -23.01 -23.80
CA THR A 593 11.53 -22.78 -23.94
C THR A 593 11.10 -21.43 -23.37
N ILE A 594 11.66 -21.03 -22.24
CA ILE A 594 11.37 -19.73 -21.63
C ILE A 594 11.91 -18.60 -22.50
N MET A 595 13.14 -18.72 -23.02
CA MET A 595 13.75 -17.70 -23.88
C MET A 595 12.98 -17.51 -25.20
N GLU A 596 12.53 -18.60 -25.82
CA GLU A 596 11.69 -18.56 -27.03
C GLU A 596 10.31 -17.95 -26.78
N GLY A 597 9.84 -17.95 -25.53
CA GLY A 597 8.53 -17.42 -25.13
C GLY A 597 8.44 -15.91 -25.07
N ALA A 598 9.57 -15.20 -24.94
CA ALA A 598 9.63 -13.74 -24.89
C ALA A 598 11.05 -13.22 -25.14
N PHE A 599 11.18 -12.02 -25.69
CA PHE A 599 12.47 -11.36 -25.95
C PHE A 599 13.03 -10.58 -24.74
N ALA A 600 12.22 -10.40 -23.72
CA ALA A 600 12.58 -9.74 -22.45
C ALA A 600 11.90 -10.45 -21.28
N HIS A 601 12.64 -10.68 -20.22
CA HIS A 601 12.22 -11.47 -19.07
C HIS A 601 12.36 -10.67 -17.79
N LYS A 602 11.26 -10.39 -17.10
CA LYS A 602 11.27 -9.68 -15.82
C LYS A 602 11.75 -10.63 -14.72
N LEU A 603 12.76 -10.20 -13.96
CA LEU A 603 13.25 -10.86 -12.78
C LEU A 603 12.87 -10.06 -11.53
N ARG A 604 12.88 -10.70 -10.36
CA ARG A 604 12.74 -10.00 -9.09
C ARG A 604 14.13 -9.70 -8.51
N LEU A 605 14.22 -8.52 -7.91
CA LEU A 605 15.44 -8.06 -7.24
C LEU A 605 15.66 -8.77 -5.90
N ARG A 606 14.56 -9.00 -5.16
CA ARG A 606 14.60 -9.53 -3.80
C ARG A 606 14.42 -11.04 -3.81
N TYR A 607 15.42 -11.73 -3.31
CA TYR A 607 15.42 -13.20 -3.04
C TYR A 607 16.32 -13.47 -1.84
N GLU A 608 16.03 -14.50 -1.08
CA GLU A 608 16.88 -14.89 0.04
C GLU A 608 18.19 -15.47 -0.49
N THR A 609 19.32 -14.90 -0.10
CA THR A 609 20.65 -15.35 -0.57
C THR A 609 20.95 -16.78 -0.17
N GLY A 610 20.35 -17.29 0.92
CA GLY A 610 20.42 -18.70 1.32
C GLY A 610 19.62 -19.66 0.42
N GLU A 611 18.70 -19.15 -0.40
CA GLU A 611 17.94 -19.92 -1.40
C GLU A 611 18.68 -20.03 -2.74
N LEU A 612 19.75 -19.26 -2.95
CA LEU A 612 20.48 -19.23 -4.21
C LEU A 612 21.46 -20.40 -4.30
N SER A 613 20.99 -21.52 -4.84
CA SER A 613 21.88 -22.62 -5.26
C SER A 613 22.80 -22.18 -6.39
N SER A 614 24.06 -22.61 -6.36
CA SER A 614 25.03 -22.38 -7.43
C SER A 614 24.56 -22.91 -8.80
N GLU A 615 23.67 -23.88 -8.81
CA GLU A 615 23.11 -24.51 -10.00
C GLU A 615 21.73 -23.95 -10.41
N SER A 616 21.26 -22.86 -9.77
CA SER A 616 19.99 -22.25 -10.14
C SER A 616 20.09 -21.46 -11.45
N TYR A 617 18.93 -21.22 -12.09
CA TYR A 617 18.85 -20.34 -13.27
C TYR A 617 19.49 -18.98 -13.01
N LEU A 618 19.16 -18.35 -11.89
CA LEU A 618 19.69 -17.05 -11.52
C LEU A 618 21.21 -17.06 -11.34
N ALA A 619 21.74 -18.08 -10.67
CA ALA A 619 23.18 -18.20 -10.46
C ALA A 619 23.95 -18.35 -11.79
N ARG A 620 23.40 -19.10 -12.75
CA ARG A 620 23.97 -19.23 -14.09
C ARG A 620 23.89 -17.94 -14.89
N ILE A 621 22.76 -17.23 -14.82
CA ILE A 621 22.61 -15.91 -15.45
C ILE A 621 23.65 -14.93 -14.88
N ILE A 622 23.83 -14.90 -13.56
CA ILE A 622 24.82 -14.00 -12.91
C ILE A 622 26.25 -14.33 -13.36
N ARG A 623 26.59 -15.60 -13.56
CA ARG A 623 27.91 -16.01 -14.05
C ARG A 623 28.09 -15.86 -15.56
N GLY A 624 27.02 -15.61 -16.30
CA GLY A 624 27.03 -15.67 -17.77
C GLY A 624 27.19 -17.09 -18.33
N ASP A 625 26.91 -18.10 -17.52
CA ASP A 625 27.05 -19.52 -17.83
C ASP A 625 25.70 -20.12 -18.20
N HIS A 626 25.14 -19.61 -19.29
CA HIS A 626 23.85 -20.06 -19.85
C HIS A 626 24.00 -20.15 -21.37
N SER A 627 23.62 -21.30 -21.94
CA SER A 627 23.62 -21.50 -23.39
C SER A 627 22.29 -21.04 -23.97
N TYR A 628 22.24 -19.83 -24.52
CA TYR A 628 21.18 -19.37 -25.40
C TYR A 628 21.78 -18.50 -26.50
N GLY A 629 21.57 -18.87 -27.77
CA GLY A 629 22.00 -18.07 -28.91
C GLY A 629 23.50 -18.15 -29.23
N ALA A 630 24.15 -19.31 -29.02
CA ALA A 630 25.48 -19.60 -29.53
C ALA A 630 25.40 -20.06 -30.99
#